data_9277a3aa2009ab8ce8ee18c3e1af43f9
#
_entry.id   9277a3aa2009ab8ce8ee18c3e1af43f9
#
_cell.length_a   1.000
_cell.length_b   1.000
_cell.length_c   1.000
_cell.angle_alpha   90.00
_cell.angle_beta   90.00
_cell.angle_gamma   90.00
#
_symmetry.space_group_name_H-M   'P 1'
#
loop_
_entity.id
_entity.type
_entity.pdbx_description
1 polymer ?
#
loop_
_entity_poly.entity_id
_entity_poly.type
_entity_poly.pdbx_seq_one_letter_code
_entity_poly.pdbx_strand_id
1 'polypeptide(L)'
;MDQLFHFSSAVKRDPGVEVWLEEHSGDLGVIARHWFGVLRECGDDVRELMHDGCPTACVGDAAFAYVNAFTAHVNVGFFRGAELPDPASQLEGTGKFMRHVKLSPERNVDGDALAKLVVAAYNDMTTRLDAG
;
A
#
# COMPACT_ATOMS: atom_id res chain seq x y z
N MET A 1 -5.72 1.00 -22.94
CA MET A 1 -5.24 -0.15 -22.13
C MET A 1 -4.55 0.35 -20.89
N ASP A 2 -4.97 -0.15 -19.72
CA ASP A 2 -4.36 0.24 -18.46
C ASP A 2 -2.98 -0.38 -18.33
N GLN A 3 -2.02 0.44 -17.86
CA GLN A 3 -0.72 -0.07 -17.48
C GLN A 3 -0.76 -0.47 -16.01
N LEU A 4 -0.47 -1.74 -15.73
CA LEU A 4 -0.39 -2.27 -14.38
C LEU A 4 1.07 -2.64 -14.09
N PHE A 5 1.46 -2.55 -12.82
CA PHE A 5 2.80 -2.95 -12.38
C PHE A 5 2.74 -4.41 -11.95
N HIS A 6 3.25 -5.29 -12.81
CA HIS A 6 3.29 -6.74 -12.54
C HIS A 6 4.66 -7.16 -12.04
N PHE A 7 4.68 -7.89 -10.94
CA PHE A 7 5.91 -8.39 -10.33
C PHE A 7 5.82 -9.90 -10.12
N SER A 8 6.41 -10.65 -11.06
CA SER A 8 6.35 -12.12 -11.02
C SER A 8 7.02 -12.73 -9.79
N SER A 9 7.88 -11.95 -9.10
CA SER A 9 8.53 -12.40 -7.87
C SER A 9 7.67 -12.24 -6.62
N ALA A 10 6.46 -11.70 -6.73
CA ALA A 10 5.56 -11.56 -5.58
C ALA A 10 5.16 -12.93 -5.03
N VAL A 11 5.23 -13.07 -3.70
CA VAL A 11 4.95 -14.33 -2.99
C VAL A 11 4.00 -14.07 -1.82
N LYS A 12 3.45 -15.13 -1.25
CA LYS A 12 2.48 -15.01 -0.15
C LYS A 12 3.09 -14.28 1.06
N ARG A 13 4.34 -14.61 1.43
CA ARG A 13 5.10 -13.94 2.49
C ARG A 13 6.55 -13.84 2.03
N ASP A 14 7.04 -12.61 1.92
CA ASP A 14 8.42 -12.36 1.49
C ASP A 14 9.30 -12.15 2.73
N PRO A 15 10.35 -12.96 2.91
CA PRO A 15 11.27 -12.76 4.03
C PRO A 15 11.89 -11.36 4.08
N GLY A 16 12.11 -10.74 2.93
CA GLY A 16 12.63 -9.35 2.85
C GLY A 16 11.66 -8.35 3.46
N VAL A 17 10.37 -8.56 3.28
CA VAL A 17 9.34 -7.71 3.90
C VAL A 17 9.39 -7.86 5.42
N GLU A 18 9.50 -9.10 5.93
CA GLU A 18 9.60 -9.32 7.37
C GLU A 18 10.84 -8.64 7.97
N VAL A 19 11.98 -8.75 7.29
CA VAL A 19 13.21 -8.09 7.75
C VAL A 19 13.01 -6.57 7.77
N TRP A 20 12.44 -6.00 6.71
CA TRP A 20 12.19 -4.55 6.65
C TRP A 20 11.31 -4.09 7.81
N LEU A 21 10.22 -4.83 8.09
CA LEU A 21 9.30 -4.48 9.17
C LEU A 21 9.98 -4.59 10.54
N GLU A 22 10.85 -5.59 10.73
CA GLU A 22 11.60 -5.76 11.98
C GLU A 22 12.65 -4.68 12.18
N GLU A 23 13.30 -4.24 11.11
CA GLU A 23 14.36 -3.23 11.18
C GLU A 23 13.83 -1.82 11.46
N HIS A 24 12.56 -1.57 11.17
CA HIS A 24 11.93 -0.29 11.44
C HIS A 24 11.22 -0.36 12.79
N SER A 25 11.82 0.27 13.79
CA SER A 25 11.33 0.27 15.17
C SER A 25 10.70 1.60 15.54
N GLY A 26 10.22 1.72 16.78
CA GLY A 26 9.62 2.94 17.29
C GLY A 26 8.23 3.18 16.71
N ASP A 27 7.73 4.39 16.87
CA ASP A 27 6.37 4.76 16.49
C ASP A 27 6.12 4.59 14.99
N LEU A 28 7.08 4.95 14.16
CA LEU A 28 6.92 4.82 12.70
C LEU A 28 6.86 3.34 12.30
N GLY A 29 7.66 2.49 12.94
CA GLY A 29 7.62 1.06 12.70
C GLY A 29 6.28 0.44 13.08
N VAL A 30 5.69 0.88 14.18
CA VAL A 30 4.36 0.43 14.60
C VAL A 30 3.32 0.80 13.54
N ILE A 31 3.36 2.03 13.05
CA ILE A 31 2.44 2.51 12.00
C ILE A 31 2.62 1.67 10.73
N ALA A 32 3.87 1.46 10.30
CA ALA A 32 4.16 0.71 9.08
C ALA A 32 3.67 -0.74 9.18
N ARG A 33 3.93 -1.42 10.30
CA ARG A 33 3.48 -2.79 10.51
C ARG A 33 1.97 -2.90 10.52
N HIS A 34 1.30 -1.96 11.18
CA HIS A 34 -0.15 -1.95 11.23
C HIS A 34 -0.75 -1.87 9.83
N TRP A 35 -0.32 -0.90 9.04
CA TRP A 35 -0.92 -0.67 7.72
C TRP A 35 -0.52 -1.72 6.70
N PHE A 36 0.70 -2.25 6.78
CA PHE A 36 1.03 -3.39 5.91
C PHE A 36 0.19 -4.62 6.25
N GLY A 37 -0.11 -4.83 7.54
CA GLY A 37 -1.05 -5.86 7.97
C GLY A 37 -2.45 -5.67 7.38
N VAL A 38 -2.93 -4.43 7.33
CA VAL A 38 -4.23 -4.12 6.71
C VAL A 38 -4.20 -4.47 5.22
N LEU A 39 -3.11 -4.16 4.52
CA LEU A 39 -2.94 -4.54 3.10
C LEU A 39 -2.97 -6.05 2.92
N ARG A 40 -2.25 -6.79 3.77
CA ARG A 40 -2.20 -8.26 3.71
C ARG A 40 -3.58 -8.91 3.87
N GLU A 41 -4.43 -8.30 4.67
CA GLU A 41 -5.73 -8.88 5.03
C GLU A 41 -6.83 -8.57 4.03
N CYS A 42 -6.55 -7.86 2.94
CA CYS A 42 -7.56 -7.54 1.93
C CYS A 42 -8.15 -8.78 1.26
N GLY A 43 -7.37 -9.82 1.06
CA GLY A 43 -7.85 -11.05 0.44
C GLY A 43 -6.78 -12.15 0.46
N ASP A 44 -7.20 -13.38 0.18
CA ASP A 44 -6.31 -14.54 0.16
C ASP A 44 -5.34 -14.51 -1.02
N ASP A 45 -5.63 -13.72 -2.04
CA ASP A 45 -4.81 -13.56 -3.23
C ASP A 45 -3.79 -12.44 -3.12
N VAL A 46 -3.67 -11.79 -1.96
CA VAL A 46 -2.64 -10.77 -1.74
C VAL A 46 -1.29 -11.44 -1.62
N ARG A 47 -0.35 -10.98 -2.45
CA ARG A 47 1.05 -11.39 -2.44
C ARG A 47 1.92 -10.16 -2.20
N GLU A 48 3.18 -10.39 -1.90
CA GLU A 48 4.06 -9.30 -1.52
C GLU A 48 5.47 -9.48 -2.03
N LEU A 49 6.21 -8.38 -2.07
CA LEU A 49 7.64 -8.36 -2.40
C LEU A 49 8.25 -7.06 -1.89
N MET A 50 9.58 -6.99 -1.93
CA MET A 50 10.27 -5.71 -1.77
C MET A 50 10.44 -5.07 -3.13
N HIS A 51 10.02 -3.82 -3.26
CA HIS A 51 10.17 -3.05 -4.49
C HIS A 51 10.57 -1.62 -4.14
N ASP A 52 11.61 -1.11 -4.79
CA ASP A 52 12.17 0.23 -4.50
C ASP A 52 12.44 0.44 -3.01
N GLY A 53 12.92 -0.61 -2.33
CA GLY A 53 13.30 -0.55 -0.93
C GLY A 53 12.14 -0.54 0.04
N CYS A 54 10.91 -0.86 -0.38
CA CYS A 54 9.78 -0.88 0.54
C CYS A 54 8.84 -2.06 0.30
N PRO A 55 8.13 -2.49 1.37
CA PRO A 55 7.14 -3.55 1.26
C PRO A 55 6.00 -3.17 0.31
N THR A 56 5.71 -4.03 -0.64
CA THR A 56 4.71 -3.80 -1.68
C THR A 56 3.72 -4.95 -1.69
N ALA A 57 2.43 -4.62 -1.76
CA ALA A 57 1.35 -5.59 -1.79
C ALA A 57 0.72 -5.64 -3.18
N CYS A 58 0.42 -6.86 -3.63
CA CYS A 58 -0.13 -7.14 -4.96
C CYS A 58 -1.40 -7.97 -4.84
N VAL A 59 -2.29 -7.81 -5.82
CA VAL A 59 -3.34 -8.81 -6.09
C VAL A 59 -2.73 -9.76 -7.10
N GLY A 60 -2.48 -11.01 -6.69
CA GLY A 60 -1.63 -11.88 -7.50
C GLY A 60 -0.25 -11.25 -7.68
N ASP A 61 0.12 -10.90 -8.91
CA ASP A 61 1.38 -10.21 -9.21
C ASP A 61 1.22 -8.72 -9.53
N ALA A 62 -0.01 -8.19 -9.50
CA ALA A 62 -0.28 -6.79 -9.84
C ALA A 62 -0.26 -5.91 -8.58
N ALA A 63 0.73 -5.03 -8.49
CA ALA A 63 0.91 -4.17 -7.32
C ALA A 63 -0.24 -3.18 -7.17
N PHE A 64 -0.81 -3.09 -5.95
CA PHE A 64 -1.86 -2.12 -5.67
C PHE A 64 -1.47 -1.11 -4.59
N ALA A 65 -0.61 -1.48 -3.65
CA ALA A 65 -0.24 -0.57 -2.56
C ALA A 65 1.13 -0.91 -1.99
N TYR A 66 1.72 0.05 -1.27
CA TYR A 66 3.00 -0.12 -0.59
C TYR A 66 3.01 0.67 0.72
N VAL A 67 3.98 0.35 1.57
CA VAL A 67 4.27 1.11 2.78
C VAL A 67 5.75 1.50 2.74
N ASN A 68 6.05 2.77 3.02
CA ASN A 68 7.44 3.20 3.14
C ASN A 68 7.60 4.12 4.36
N ALA A 69 8.78 4.12 4.96
CA ALA A 69 9.08 4.93 6.15
C ALA A 69 10.18 5.94 5.82
N PHE A 70 10.00 7.15 6.31
CA PHE A 70 10.95 8.25 6.16
C PHE A 70 11.41 8.68 7.55
N THR A 71 12.11 9.80 7.66
CA THR A 71 12.65 10.24 8.94
C THR A 71 11.55 10.55 9.97
N ALA A 72 10.45 11.17 9.53
CA ALA A 72 9.42 11.65 10.43
C ALA A 72 8.01 11.17 10.08
N HIS A 73 7.85 10.33 9.06
CA HIS A 73 6.52 9.88 8.64
C HIS A 73 6.59 8.54 7.90
N VAL A 74 5.42 7.93 7.74
CA VAL A 74 5.20 6.73 6.93
C VAL A 74 4.24 7.10 5.82
N ASN A 75 4.50 6.60 4.61
CA ASN A 75 3.53 6.69 3.52
C ASN A 75 2.85 5.34 3.32
N VAL A 76 1.53 5.36 3.19
CA VAL A 76 0.78 4.26 2.59
C VAL A 76 0.45 4.73 1.18
N GLY A 77 1.04 4.07 0.18
CA GLY A 77 0.92 4.50 -1.20
C GLY A 77 0.08 3.55 -2.04
N PHE A 78 -0.55 4.09 -3.08
CA PHE A 78 -1.43 3.35 -3.96
C PHE A 78 -0.97 3.54 -5.40
N PHE A 79 -0.73 2.44 -6.09
CA PHE A 79 -0.20 2.48 -7.47
C PHE A 79 -1.18 3.12 -8.46
N ARG A 80 -2.48 3.05 -8.17
CA ARG A 80 -3.52 3.69 -8.99
C ARG A 80 -4.33 4.69 -8.15
N GLY A 81 -3.68 5.33 -7.19
CA GLY A 81 -4.32 6.21 -6.21
C GLY A 81 -5.08 7.38 -6.83
N ALA A 82 -4.63 7.89 -7.98
CA ALA A 82 -5.29 9.02 -8.65
C ALA A 82 -6.73 8.72 -9.06
N GLU A 83 -7.09 7.44 -9.17
CA GLU A 83 -8.42 7.00 -9.60
C GLU A 83 -9.31 6.54 -8.45
N LEU A 84 -8.82 6.63 -7.21
CA LEU A 84 -9.57 6.20 -6.04
C LEU A 84 -10.47 7.33 -5.52
N PRO A 85 -11.66 6.99 -4.97
CA PRO A 85 -12.47 7.98 -4.26
C PRO A 85 -11.76 8.39 -2.98
N ASP A 86 -11.70 9.68 -2.71
CA ASP A 86 -11.01 10.22 -1.55
C ASP A 86 -11.86 11.29 -0.87
N PRO A 87 -12.99 10.88 -0.26
CA PRO A 87 -13.92 11.84 0.35
C PRO A 87 -13.32 12.60 1.53
N ALA A 88 -12.32 12.02 2.21
CA ALA A 88 -11.64 12.67 3.34
C ALA A 88 -10.44 13.52 2.89
N SER A 89 -10.16 13.60 1.59
CA SER A 89 -9.07 14.41 1.02
C SER A 89 -7.71 14.10 1.63
N GLN A 90 -7.41 12.81 1.81
CA GLN A 90 -6.15 12.37 2.42
C GLN A 90 -5.05 12.06 1.43
N LEU A 91 -5.38 11.83 0.16
CA LEU A 91 -4.40 11.43 -0.84
C LEU A 91 -3.57 12.63 -1.29
N GLU A 92 -2.25 12.43 -1.34
CA GLU A 92 -1.27 13.42 -1.77
C GLU A 92 -0.47 12.86 -2.95
N GLY A 93 0.13 13.76 -3.72
CA GLY A 93 0.97 13.40 -4.86
C GLY A 93 0.51 14.04 -6.14
N THR A 94 1.40 14.05 -7.14
CA THR A 94 1.17 14.71 -8.42
C THR A 94 1.46 13.81 -9.63
N GLY A 95 1.82 12.55 -9.39
CA GLY A 95 2.09 11.60 -10.47
C GLY A 95 0.83 11.29 -11.28
N LYS A 96 1.03 10.66 -12.42
CA LYS A 96 -0.09 10.31 -13.30
C LYS A 96 -1.07 9.34 -12.61
N PHE A 97 -0.55 8.37 -11.86
CA PHE A 97 -1.36 7.33 -11.23
C PHE A 97 -1.18 7.24 -9.73
N MET A 98 0.02 7.45 -9.23
CA MET A 98 0.33 7.17 -7.83
C MET A 98 -0.09 8.29 -6.88
N ARG A 99 -0.63 7.89 -5.74
CA ARG A 99 -0.95 8.78 -4.62
C ARG A 99 -0.59 8.08 -3.33
N HIS A 100 -0.43 8.86 -2.27
CA HIS A 100 -0.13 8.30 -0.95
C HIS A 100 -0.84 9.08 0.15
N VAL A 101 -0.99 8.43 1.30
CA VAL A 101 -1.43 9.06 2.55
C VAL A 101 -0.23 9.12 3.48
N LYS A 102 0.03 10.30 4.02
CA LYS A 102 1.15 10.53 4.94
C LYS A 102 0.69 10.36 6.39
N LEU A 103 1.41 9.54 7.15
CA LEU A 103 1.08 9.21 8.54
C LEU A 103 2.26 9.53 9.44
N SER A 104 1.96 10.05 10.63
CA SER A 104 2.96 10.25 11.68
C SER A 104 2.26 10.26 13.04
N PRO A 105 3.02 10.10 14.15
CA PRO A 105 2.41 10.14 15.48
C PRO A 105 1.71 11.47 15.79
N GLU A 106 2.17 12.57 15.20
CA GLU A 106 1.61 13.91 15.42
C GLU A 106 0.47 14.24 14.45
N ARG A 107 0.28 13.46 13.40
CA ARG A 107 -0.69 13.76 12.36
C ARG A 107 -1.99 13.03 12.65
N ASN A 108 -3.06 13.79 12.81
CA ASN A 108 -4.38 13.22 13.05
C ASN A 108 -5.01 12.78 11.73
N VAL A 109 -4.81 11.50 11.38
CA VAL A 109 -5.35 10.91 10.15
C VAL A 109 -6.60 10.11 10.49
N ASP A 110 -7.61 10.20 9.62
CA ASP A 110 -8.81 9.37 9.74
C ASP A 110 -8.48 7.93 9.30
N GLY A 111 -8.24 7.06 10.28
CA GLY A 111 -7.88 5.67 10.01
C GLY A 111 -8.98 4.87 9.34
N ASP A 112 -10.25 5.17 9.63
CA ASP A 112 -11.37 4.48 8.97
C ASP A 112 -11.42 4.86 7.50
N ALA A 113 -11.21 6.13 7.17
CA ALA A 113 -11.17 6.57 5.78
C ALA A 113 -9.98 5.95 5.04
N LEU A 114 -8.82 5.83 5.69
CA LEU A 114 -7.66 5.19 5.08
C LEU A 114 -7.91 3.70 4.85
N ALA A 115 -8.54 3.02 5.81
CA ALA A 115 -8.89 1.61 5.62
C ALA A 115 -9.84 1.41 4.44
N LYS A 116 -10.77 2.35 4.23
CA LYS A 116 -11.66 2.31 3.05
C LYS A 116 -10.90 2.53 1.75
N LEU A 117 -9.89 3.39 1.75
CA LEU A 117 -9.02 3.58 0.58
C LEU A 117 -8.27 2.29 0.26
N VAL A 118 -7.76 1.59 1.26
CA VAL A 118 -7.08 0.30 1.09
C VAL A 118 -8.00 -0.70 0.41
N VAL A 119 -9.22 -0.86 0.93
CA VAL A 119 -10.21 -1.78 0.36
C VAL A 119 -10.57 -1.37 -1.06
N ALA A 120 -10.77 -0.08 -1.31
CA ALA A 120 -11.08 0.43 -2.64
C ALA A 120 -9.95 0.13 -3.63
N ALA A 121 -8.68 0.30 -3.21
CA ALA A 121 -7.53 0.01 -4.05
C ALA A 121 -7.42 -1.47 -4.40
N TYR A 122 -7.65 -2.34 -3.41
CA TYR A 122 -7.67 -3.78 -3.63
C TYR A 122 -8.78 -4.18 -4.60
N ASN A 123 -9.99 -3.69 -4.39
CA ASN A 123 -11.14 -4.00 -5.24
C ASN A 123 -10.97 -3.45 -6.66
N ASP A 124 -10.41 -2.25 -6.79
CA ASP A 124 -10.12 -1.65 -8.09
C ASP A 124 -9.14 -2.52 -8.88
N MET A 125 -8.06 -2.97 -8.24
CA MET A 125 -7.09 -3.83 -8.91
C MET A 125 -7.68 -5.17 -9.29
N THR A 126 -8.50 -5.78 -8.43
CA THR A 126 -9.19 -7.02 -8.73
C THR A 126 -10.08 -6.85 -9.96
N THR A 127 -10.83 -5.76 -10.04
CA THR A 127 -11.70 -5.45 -11.17
C THR A 127 -10.89 -5.28 -12.47
N ARG A 128 -9.75 -4.60 -12.41
CA ARG A 128 -8.89 -4.41 -13.58
C ARG A 128 -8.33 -5.72 -14.10
N LEU A 129 -7.93 -6.61 -13.20
CA LEU A 129 -7.42 -7.93 -13.57
C LEU A 129 -8.51 -8.81 -14.20
N ASP A 130 -9.73 -8.75 -13.68
CA ASP A 130 -10.87 -9.51 -14.22
C ASP A 130 -11.29 -8.97 -15.60
N ALA A 131 -11.13 -7.69 -15.84
CA ALA A 131 -11.48 -7.05 -17.12
C ALA A 131 -10.43 -7.28 -18.21
N GLY A 132 -9.19 -7.51 -17.78
CA GLY A 132 -8.05 -7.69 -18.68
C GLY A 132 -7.84 -9.12 -19.07
#